data_e1980cae7a165bb7a6c5385ebff59437
#
_entry.id   e1980cae7a165bb7a6c5385ebff59437
#
_cell.length_a   1.000
_cell.length_b   1.000
_cell.length_c   1.000
_cell.angle_alpha   90.00
_cell.angle_beta   90.00
_cell.angle_gamma   90.00
#
_symmetry.space_group_name_H-M   'P 1'
#
loop_
_entity.id
_entity.type
_entity.pdbx_description
1 polymer ?
#
loop_
_entity_poly.entity_id
_entity_poly.type
_entity_poly.pdbx_seq_one_letter_code
_entity_poly.pdbx_strand_id
1 'polypeptide(L)'
;MEEAAAESAIDMFLSAFNVPDDRHVTELLAQALTSDVVFWGPLGRSEGVEAVERFVLELRRHPAGPGTMVRCSGVDMPGEWARYRWVFTTPGGGPRLAGTDVVHLRRGLIDQMIVFAGDVEPAAAGA
;
A
#
# COMPACT_ATOMS: atom_id res chain seq x y z
N MET A 1 -4.07 18.81 9.97
CA MET A 1 -3.19 19.11 8.85
C MET A 1 -2.27 17.95 8.49
N GLU A 2 -1.58 17.40 9.47
CA GLU A 2 -0.73 16.23 9.23
C GLU A 2 -1.53 15.00 8.82
N GLU A 3 -2.70 14.79 9.41
CA GLU A 3 -3.58 13.69 9.04
C GLU A 3 -4.08 13.83 7.59
N ALA A 4 -4.41 15.04 7.16
CA ALA A 4 -4.86 15.28 5.79
C ALA A 4 -3.73 15.03 4.78
N ALA A 5 -2.50 15.42 5.12
CA ALA A 5 -1.34 15.16 4.26
C ALA A 5 -1.04 13.66 4.20
N ALA A 6 -1.13 12.96 5.33
CA ALA A 6 -0.94 11.51 5.41
C ALA A 6 -1.99 10.79 4.57
N GLU A 7 -3.26 11.14 4.74
CA GLU A 7 -4.35 10.55 3.98
C GLU A 7 -4.16 10.75 2.48
N SER A 8 -3.74 11.96 2.08
CA SER A 8 -3.47 12.27 0.68
C SER A 8 -2.36 11.40 0.11
N ALA A 9 -1.24 11.25 0.84
CA ALA A 9 -0.12 10.41 0.41
C ALA A 9 -0.54 8.94 0.30
N ILE A 10 -1.28 8.45 1.29
CA ILE A 10 -1.78 7.08 1.32
C ILE A 10 -2.69 6.82 0.11
N ASP A 11 -3.67 7.71 -0.11
CA ASP A 11 -4.61 7.53 -1.22
C ASP A 11 -3.91 7.63 -2.58
N MET A 12 -2.91 8.48 -2.68
CA MET A 12 -2.09 8.57 -3.88
C MET A 12 -1.30 7.29 -4.14
N PHE A 13 -0.71 6.72 -3.09
CA PHE A 13 -0.01 5.44 -3.17
C PHE A 13 -0.97 4.34 -3.64
N LEU A 14 -2.14 4.22 -3.02
CA LEU A 14 -3.10 3.18 -3.38
C LEU A 14 -3.63 3.36 -4.81
N SER A 15 -3.81 4.61 -5.25
CA SER A 15 -4.28 4.88 -6.61
C SER A 15 -3.29 4.45 -7.68
N ALA A 16 -2.00 4.29 -7.34
CA ALA A 16 -1.00 3.79 -8.27
C ALA A 16 -1.33 2.39 -8.79
N PHE A 17 -2.06 1.59 -8.00
CA PHE A 17 -2.49 0.25 -8.42
C PHE A 17 -3.61 0.31 -9.47
N ASN A 18 -4.31 1.44 -9.57
CA ASN A 18 -5.56 1.55 -10.34
C ASN A 18 -5.45 2.35 -11.64
N VAL A 19 -4.32 3.04 -11.87
CA VAL A 19 -4.17 3.86 -13.07
C VAL A 19 -4.05 2.98 -14.32
N PRO A 20 -4.55 3.45 -15.47
CA PRO A 20 -4.53 2.66 -16.70
C PRO A 20 -3.16 2.51 -17.35
N ASP A 21 -2.22 3.41 -17.04
CA ASP A 21 -0.92 3.50 -17.70
C ASP A 21 0.21 3.36 -16.70
N ASP A 22 1.18 2.50 -16.98
CA ASP A 22 2.33 2.26 -16.10
C ASP A 22 3.15 3.52 -15.83
N ARG A 23 3.15 4.49 -16.75
CA ARG A 23 3.87 5.75 -16.52
C ARG A 23 3.28 6.55 -15.37
N HIS A 24 1.97 6.47 -15.17
CA HIS A 24 1.32 7.14 -14.06
C HIS A 24 1.67 6.51 -12.72
N VAL A 25 2.01 5.22 -12.71
CA VAL A 25 2.50 4.55 -11.49
C VAL A 25 3.74 5.25 -10.98
N THR A 26 4.72 5.47 -11.84
CA THR A 26 5.97 6.15 -11.47
C THR A 26 5.71 7.53 -10.89
N GLU A 27 4.86 8.32 -11.56
CA GLU A 27 4.53 9.68 -11.12
C GLU A 27 3.83 9.71 -9.77
N LEU A 28 2.85 8.83 -9.57
CA LEU A 28 2.09 8.77 -8.32
C LEU A 28 2.98 8.33 -7.15
N LEU A 29 3.82 7.33 -7.36
CA LEU A 29 4.72 6.87 -6.31
C LEU A 29 5.73 7.95 -5.93
N ALA A 30 6.24 8.71 -6.90
CA ALA A 30 7.16 9.81 -6.62
C ALA A 30 6.52 10.92 -5.79
N GLN A 31 5.19 11.09 -5.90
CA GLN A 31 4.45 12.09 -5.13
C GLN A 31 4.01 11.58 -3.76
N ALA A 32 3.95 10.28 -3.56
CA ALA A 32 3.48 9.68 -2.32
C ALA A 32 4.61 9.22 -1.40
N LEU A 33 5.73 8.80 -1.97
CA LEU A 33 6.82 8.16 -1.24
C LEU A 33 8.11 8.98 -1.32
N THR A 34 8.95 8.85 -0.29
CA THR A 34 10.32 9.38 -0.40
C THR A 34 11.12 8.48 -1.33
N SER A 35 12.17 9.03 -1.94
CA SER A 35 13.02 8.26 -2.84
C SER A 35 13.72 7.10 -2.14
N ASP A 36 13.96 7.23 -0.83
CA ASP A 36 14.65 6.24 0.00
C ASP A 36 13.69 5.39 0.85
N VAL A 37 12.42 5.33 0.48
CA VAL A 37 11.39 4.61 1.24
C VAL A 37 11.83 3.17 1.54
N VAL A 38 11.58 2.72 2.76
CA VAL A 38 11.80 1.32 3.15
C VAL A 38 10.46 0.60 3.13
N PHE A 39 10.40 -0.48 2.41
CA PHE A 39 9.17 -1.23 2.17
C PHE A 39 9.33 -2.67 2.67
N TRP A 40 8.50 -3.06 3.63
CA TRP A 40 8.41 -4.42 4.15
C TRP A 40 7.15 -5.05 3.56
N GLY A 41 7.32 -5.84 2.52
CA GLY A 41 6.21 -6.51 1.85
C GLY A 41 6.23 -8.01 2.10
N PRO A 42 5.32 -8.74 1.43
CA PRO A 42 5.24 -10.20 1.59
C PRO A 42 6.53 -10.94 1.25
N LEU A 43 7.36 -10.35 0.40
CA LEU A 43 8.63 -10.97 -0.04
C LEU A 43 9.84 -10.48 0.76
N GLY A 44 9.62 -9.66 1.81
CA GLY A 44 10.68 -9.17 2.66
C GLY A 44 10.92 -7.67 2.49
N ARG A 45 12.10 -7.24 2.91
CA ARG A 45 12.47 -5.82 2.93
C ARG A 45 13.05 -5.38 1.59
N SER A 46 12.57 -4.23 1.12
CA SER A 46 13.12 -3.55 -0.05
C SER A 46 13.40 -2.10 0.31
N GLU A 47 14.27 -1.46 -0.43
CA GLU A 47 14.61 -0.05 -0.21
C GLU A 47 14.58 0.71 -1.52
N GLY A 48 14.02 1.91 -1.48
CA GLY A 48 13.90 2.78 -2.63
C GLY A 48 12.54 2.72 -3.31
N VAL A 49 12.11 3.86 -3.87
CA VAL A 49 10.82 3.97 -4.55
C VAL A 49 10.74 3.04 -5.76
N GLU A 50 11.87 2.76 -6.40
CA GLU A 50 11.91 1.87 -7.57
C GLU A 50 11.55 0.42 -7.21
N ALA A 51 11.91 -0.02 -6.00
CA ALA A 51 11.53 -1.36 -5.54
C ALA A 51 10.02 -1.46 -5.32
N VAL A 52 9.42 -0.41 -4.77
CA VAL A 52 7.96 -0.34 -4.60
C VAL A 52 7.27 -0.32 -5.96
N GLU A 53 7.80 0.46 -6.89
CA GLU A 53 7.27 0.52 -8.25
C GLU A 53 7.25 -0.86 -8.90
N ARG A 54 8.33 -1.60 -8.77
CA ARG A 54 8.43 -2.98 -9.29
C ARG A 54 7.34 -3.86 -8.72
N PHE A 55 7.11 -3.77 -7.42
CA PHE A 55 6.06 -4.53 -6.74
C PHE A 55 4.68 -4.19 -7.29
N VAL A 56 4.37 -2.89 -7.43
CA VAL A 56 3.09 -2.44 -7.97
C VAL A 56 2.91 -2.93 -9.41
N LEU A 57 3.94 -2.80 -10.24
CA LEU A 57 3.87 -3.22 -11.63
C LEU A 57 3.68 -4.73 -11.77
N GLU A 58 4.31 -5.52 -10.92
CA GLU A 58 4.12 -6.97 -10.92
C GLU A 58 2.68 -7.35 -10.57
N LEU A 59 2.08 -6.68 -9.59
CA LEU A 59 0.70 -6.91 -9.22
C LEU A 59 -0.26 -6.56 -10.36
N ARG A 60 0.03 -5.47 -11.07
CA ARG A 60 -0.78 -5.04 -12.21
C ARG A 60 -0.73 -6.01 -13.39
N ARG A 61 0.35 -6.80 -13.49
CA ARG A 61 0.54 -7.78 -14.57
C ARG A 61 0.11 -9.19 -14.18
N HIS A 62 -0.60 -9.33 -13.07
CA HIS A 62 -1.08 -10.63 -12.64
C HIS A 62 -1.97 -11.26 -13.72
N PRO A 63 -1.85 -12.59 -13.97
CA PRO A 63 -2.63 -13.27 -15.02
C PRO A 63 -4.15 -13.11 -14.89
N ALA A 64 -4.65 -12.88 -13.68
CA ALA A 64 -6.08 -12.63 -13.44
C ALA A 64 -6.55 -11.27 -13.97
N GLY A 65 -5.63 -10.45 -14.49
CA GLY A 65 -5.92 -9.11 -14.99
C GLY A 65 -5.65 -8.03 -13.94
N PRO A 66 -5.75 -6.77 -14.34
CA PRO A 66 -5.54 -5.66 -13.40
C PRO A 66 -6.62 -5.65 -12.33
N GLY A 67 -6.20 -5.54 -11.08
CA GLY A 67 -7.14 -5.45 -9.97
C GLY A 67 -7.44 -4.01 -9.59
N THR A 68 -8.30 -3.84 -8.60
CA THR A 68 -8.63 -2.53 -8.04
C THR A 68 -8.26 -2.51 -6.57
N MET A 69 -7.45 -1.54 -6.18
CA MET A 69 -7.03 -1.32 -4.80
C MET A 69 -7.85 -0.19 -4.21
N VAL A 70 -8.45 -0.42 -3.04
CA VAL A 70 -9.30 0.57 -2.38
C VAL A 70 -8.93 0.61 -0.89
N ARG A 71 -8.84 1.82 -0.34
CA ARG A 71 -8.78 1.98 1.11
C ARG A 71 -10.18 1.79 1.65
N CYS A 72 -10.35 0.85 2.57
CA CYS A 72 -11.66 0.49 3.10
C CYS A 72 -11.83 0.87 4.58
N SER A 73 -10.99 1.77 5.09
CA SER A 73 -11.08 2.28 6.45
C SER A 73 -10.70 3.75 6.50
N GLY A 74 -10.91 4.39 7.65
CA GLY A 74 -10.27 5.65 7.94
C GLY A 74 -8.77 5.45 8.14
N VAL A 75 -8.05 6.55 8.29
CA VAL A 75 -6.63 6.54 8.61
C VAL A 75 -6.49 6.84 10.10
N ASP A 76 -5.86 5.93 10.83
CA ASP A 76 -5.57 6.10 12.24
C ASP A 76 -4.12 6.55 12.36
N MET A 77 -3.89 7.74 12.92
CA MET A 77 -2.56 8.35 12.97
C MET A 77 -2.29 8.97 14.35
N PRO A 78 -1.84 8.16 15.32
CA PRO A 78 -1.56 8.67 16.67
C PRO A 78 -0.27 9.50 16.80
N GLY A 79 0.46 9.70 15.74
CA GLY A 79 1.72 10.46 15.76
C GLY A 79 2.23 10.60 14.34
N GLU A 80 3.43 10.10 14.10
CA GLU A 80 4.03 10.11 12.75
C GLU A 80 3.79 8.79 12.03
N TRP A 81 3.14 7.84 12.66
CA TRP A 81 2.79 6.55 12.08
C TRP A 81 1.30 6.52 11.81
N ALA A 82 0.91 5.91 10.70
CA ALA A 82 -0.49 5.77 10.31
C ALA A 82 -0.76 4.33 9.93
N ARG A 83 -2.00 3.89 10.18
CA ARG A 83 -2.47 2.59 9.72
C ARG A 83 -3.81 2.74 9.04
N TYR A 84 -4.07 1.86 8.08
CA TYR A 84 -5.33 1.82 7.36
C TYR A 84 -5.51 0.43 6.77
N ARG A 85 -6.75 0.11 6.42
CA ARG A 85 -7.06 -1.17 5.77
C ARG A 85 -7.29 -0.95 4.27
N TRP A 86 -6.92 -1.96 3.50
CA TRP A 86 -7.10 -1.96 2.05
C TRP A 86 -7.73 -3.26 1.59
N VAL A 87 -8.38 -3.20 0.43
CA VAL A 87 -8.94 -4.36 -0.26
C VAL A 87 -8.47 -4.30 -1.72
N PHE A 88 -8.01 -5.43 -2.22
CA PHE A 88 -7.62 -5.58 -3.61
C PHE A 88 -8.53 -6.63 -4.23
N THR A 89 -9.26 -6.25 -5.30
CA THR A 89 -10.17 -7.14 -6.00
C THR A 89 -9.74 -7.31 -7.43
N THR A 90 -9.91 -8.52 -7.98
CA THR A 90 -9.61 -8.80 -9.37
C THR A 90 -10.90 -8.94 -10.16
N PRO A 91 -10.90 -8.63 -11.48
CA PRO A 91 -12.09 -8.76 -12.31
C PRO A 91 -12.61 -10.20 -12.35
N GLY A 92 -13.91 -10.36 -12.58
CA GLY A 92 -14.50 -11.67 -12.78
C GLY A 92 -14.70 -12.49 -11.53
N GLY A 93 -14.70 -11.86 -10.35
CA GLY A 93 -14.93 -12.56 -9.10
C GLY A 93 -13.76 -13.41 -8.63
N GLY A 94 -12.55 -13.09 -9.07
CA GLY A 94 -11.34 -13.75 -8.60
C GLY A 94 -11.08 -13.49 -7.12
N PRO A 95 -9.98 -14.05 -6.58
CA PRO A 95 -9.67 -13.91 -5.16
C PRO A 95 -9.62 -12.45 -4.72
N ARG A 96 -10.23 -12.18 -3.57
CA ARG A 96 -10.18 -10.87 -2.94
C ARG A 96 -9.09 -10.90 -1.88
N LEU A 97 -8.17 -9.96 -1.95
CA LEU A 97 -7.14 -9.80 -0.94
C LEU A 97 -7.48 -8.60 -0.08
N ALA A 98 -7.17 -8.69 1.20
CA ALA A 98 -7.35 -7.59 2.12
C ALA A 98 -6.17 -7.57 3.08
N GLY A 99 -5.91 -6.40 3.65
CA GLY A 99 -4.81 -6.29 4.61
C GLY A 99 -4.78 -4.93 5.28
N THR A 100 -3.71 -4.71 6.00
CA THR A 100 -3.46 -3.48 6.73
C THR A 100 -2.05 -3.01 6.39
N ASP A 101 -1.91 -1.72 6.11
CA ASP A 101 -0.60 -1.11 5.97
C ASP A 101 -0.33 -0.24 7.20
N VAL A 102 0.93 -0.22 7.62
CA VAL A 102 1.43 0.72 8.61
C VAL A 102 2.50 1.53 7.92
N VAL A 103 2.35 2.86 7.95
CA VAL A 103 3.27 3.76 7.24
C VAL A 103 3.80 4.82 8.19
N HIS A 104 5.03 5.23 7.96
CA HIS A 104 5.64 6.36 8.64
C HIS A 104 5.70 7.54 7.67
N LEU A 105 5.36 8.72 8.14
CA LEU A 105 5.32 9.93 7.33
C LEU A 105 6.49 10.85 7.69
N ARG A 106 7.15 11.37 6.66
CA ARG A 106 8.19 12.37 6.79
C ARG A 106 7.88 13.50 5.82
N ARG A 107 7.55 14.66 6.37
CA ARG A 107 7.21 15.85 5.56
C ARG A 107 6.08 15.58 4.56
N GLY A 108 5.07 14.84 4.99
CA GLY A 108 3.90 14.55 4.17
C GLY A 108 4.10 13.43 3.16
N LEU A 109 5.24 12.77 3.16
CA LEU A 109 5.52 11.62 2.28
C LEU A 109 5.76 10.37 3.11
N ILE A 110 5.46 9.22 2.54
CA ILE A 110 5.69 7.93 3.19
C ILE A 110 7.17 7.57 3.02
N ASP A 111 7.89 7.37 4.13
CA ASP A 111 9.29 6.96 4.10
C ASP A 111 9.51 5.56 4.62
N GLN A 112 8.51 4.96 5.27
CA GLN A 112 8.55 3.55 5.67
C GLN A 112 7.16 2.96 5.52
N MET A 113 7.08 1.71 5.10
CA MET A 113 5.82 1.01 4.92
C MET A 113 5.97 -0.45 5.30
N ILE A 114 4.99 -0.96 6.04
CA ILE A 114 4.87 -2.38 6.36
C ILE A 114 3.51 -2.83 5.86
N VAL A 115 3.50 -3.86 5.03
CA VAL A 115 2.27 -4.42 4.46
C VAL A 115 1.94 -5.73 5.17
N PHE A 116 0.79 -5.76 5.82
CA PHE A 116 0.24 -6.97 6.44
C PHE A 116 -0.90 -7.46 5.56
N ALA A 117 -0.68 -8.58 4.88
CA ALA A 117 -1.72 -9.19 4.05
C ALA A 117 -2.55 -10.13 4.92
N GLY A 118 -3.88 -10.02 4.80
CA GLY A 118 -4.80 -10.84 5.59
C GLY A 118 -4.97 -10.34 7.01
N ASP A 119 -5.55 -11.17 7.85
CA ASP A 119 -5.76 -10.89 9.27
C ASP A 119 -4.81 -11.72 10.11
N VAL A 120 -4.63 -11.28 11.35
CA VAL A 120 -3.84 -12.05 12.32
C VAL A 120 -4.61 -13.34 12.64
N GLU A 121 -3.91 -14.48 12.60
CA GLU A 121 -4.51 -15.75 12.95
C GLU A 121 -4.91 -15.76 14.43
N PRO A 122 -6.06 -16.34 14.80
CA PRO A 122 -6.41 -16.48 16.20
C PRO A 122 -5.37 -17.34 16.93
N ALA A 123 -5.17 -17.03 18.20
CA ALA A 123 -4.31 -17.87 19.04
C ALA A 123 -4.88 -19.30 19.08
N ALA A 124 -3.99 -20.30 19.12
CA ALA A 124 -4.41 -21.68 19.23
C ALA A 124 -5.20 -21.89 20.53
N ALA A 125 -6.19 -22.78 20.50
CA ALA A 125 -6.99 -23.11 21.68
C ALA A 125 -6.08 -23.61 22.80
N GLY A 126 -6.23 -23.02 23.99
CA GLY A 126 -5.41 -23.38 25.13
C GLY A 126 -4.05 -22.66 25.20
N ALA A 127 -3.78 -21.80 24.24
CA ALA A 127 -2.55 -21.01 24.24
C ALA A 127 -2.71 -19.75 25.09
#